data_c5972ffc1b3da1be42f1c108f467355a
#
_entry.id   c5972ffc1b3da1be42f1c108f467355a
#
_cell.length_a   1.000
_cell.length_b   1.000
_cell.length_c   1.000
_cell.angle_alpha   90.00
_cell.angle_beta   90.00
_cell.angle_gamma   90.00
#
_symmetry.space_group_name_H-M   'P 1'
#
loop_
_entity.id
_entity.type
_entity.pdbx_description
1 polymer ?
#
loop_
_entity_poly.entity_id
_entity_poly.type
_entity_poly.pdbx_seq_one_letter_code
_entity_poly.pdbx_strand_id
1 'polypeptide(L)'
;MNRWARNLCRLVMVFAIGIAGIRNVRAQSTTTEQTAADGYYNAKDWQKAAPAYEDLAKANPTNGQDWYRWGVALAGIGQYQKAIECYEKAGSLGFHQFSVLFRTAKAYARMGDREKAFAKLDEILNTGYGPGEIFSSDPDLLLLKDDTRFAKDLDKADHNAFPCKYSPEYRQFDFWVGEWTVKQTGADQVVGSSSIQKILDDCVVLENWTGGRGNTGKSFNIYDSNTKKWEQYWVDSNGGRIFFSGHLNGTTMDYYADTDENGKKATRHLQFFNVGPDEVRQFSQRSEDGGKTWSVEYDFTYYRKKGAD
;
A
#
# COMPACT_ATOMS: atom_id res chain seq x y z
N MET A 1 -42.98 -42.45 43.12
CA MET A 1 -41.71 -41.84 42.72
C MET A 1 -40.69 -42.09 43.80
N ASN A 2 -39.71 -42.92 43.52
CA ASN A 2 -38.83 -43.56 44.50
C ASN A 2 -37.81 -42.58 45.09
N ARG A 3 -37.51 -42.70 46.38
CA ARG A 3 -36.49 -41.91 47.13
C ARG A 3 -35.13 -41.85 46.47
N TRP A 4 -34.81 -42.80 45.61
CA TRP A 4 -33.55 -42.86 44.81
C TRP A 4 -33.45 -41.77 43.73
N ALA A 5 -34.53 -41.35 43.09
CA ALA A 5 -34.53 -40.31 42.05
C ALA A 5 -34.27 -38.90 42.61
N ARG A 6 -34.62 -38.66 43.87
CA ARG A 6 -34.38 -37.34 44.53
C ARG A 6 -32.92 -37.15 44.94
N ASN A 7 -32.20 -38.20 45.27
CA ASN A 7 -30.79 -38.10 45.65
C ASN A 7 -29.87 -37.97 44.42
N LEU A 8 -30.23 -38.59 43.29
CA LEU A 8 -29.46 -38.43 42.05
C LEU A 8 -29.55 -36.98 41.49
N CYS A 9 -30.74 -36.37 41.58
CA CYS A 9 -30.93 -34.98 41.12
C CYS A 9 -30.18 -33.96 41.97
N ARG A 10 -30.02 -34.21 43.29
CA ARG A 10 -29.23 -33.33 44.18
C ARG A 10 -27.74 -33.48 43.98
N LEU A 11 -27.22 -34.67 43.68
CA LEU A 11 -25.80 -34.87 43.39
C LEU A 11 -25.38 -34.23 42.03
N VAL A 12 -26.25 -34.33 41.00
CA VAL A 12 -25.99 -33.72 39.69
C VAL A 12 -26.06 -32.20 39.76
N MET A 13 -26.98 -31.60 40.56
CA MET A 13 -27.03 -30.15 40.73
C MET A 13 -25.82 -29.58 41.49
N VAL A 14 -25.30 -30.27 42.49
CA VAL A 14 -24.12 -29.81 43.25
C VAL A 14 -22.87 -29.87 42.38
N PHE A 15 -22.72 -30.90 41.51
CA PHE A 15 -21.60 -30.97 40.57
C PHE A 15 -21.70 -29.90 39.46
N ALA A 16 -22.90 -29.60 38.92
CA ALA A 16 -23.10 -28.57 37.91
C ALA A 16 -22.85 -27.16 38.45
N ILE A 17 -23.24 -26.85 39.68
CA ILE A 17 -22.98 -25.55 40.32
C ILE A 17 -21.48 -25.39 40.66
N GLY A 18 -20.82 -26.47 41.10
CA GLY A 18 -19.37 -26.42 41.36
C GLY A 18 -18.52 -26.16 40.11
N ILE A 19 -18.85 -26.78 38.96
CA ILE A 19 -18.14 -26.58 37.72
C ILE A 19 -18.39 -25.17 37.12
N ALA A 20 -19.64 -24.68 37.20
CA ALA A 20 -19.99 -23.32 36.77
C ALA A 20 -19.33 -22.23 37.63
N GLY A 21 -19.29 -22.47 38.95
CA GLY A 21 -18.61 -21.53 39.88
C GLY A 21 -17.10 -21.46 39.67
N ILE A 22 -16.43 -22.59 39.46
CA ILE A 22 -14.97 -22.65 39.17
C ILE A 22 -14.65 -22.00 37.84
N ARG A 23 -15.48 -22.17 36.80
CA ARG A 23 -15.28 -21.51 35.50
C ARG A 23 -15.43 -20.00 35.61
N ASN A 24 -16.42 -19.49 36.32
CA ASN A 24 -16.63 -18.05 36.50
C ASN A 24 -15.52 -17.39 37.33
N VAL A 25 -15.05 -18.01 38.39
CA VAL A 25 -13.94 -17.49 39.22
C VAL A 25 -12.64 -17.46 38.41
N ARG A 26 -12.34 -18.51 37.60
CA ARG A 26 -11.14 -18.57 36.77
C ARG A 26 -11.19 -17.53 35.62
N ALA A 27 -12.33 -17.33 34.98
CA ALA A 27 -12.50 -16.31 33.94
C ALA A 27 -12.37 -14.89 34.49
N GLN A 28 -12.85 -14.62 35.69
CA GLN A 28 -12.77 -13.33 36.36
C GLN A 28 -11.34 -13.04 36.85
N SER A 29 -10.60 -14.04 37.31
CA SER A 29 -9.19 -13.94 37.70
C SER A 29 -8.32 -13.58 36.49
N THR A 30 -8.46 -14.31 35.36
CA THR A 30 -7.69 -14.05 34.14
C THR A 30 -7.97 -12.64 33.57
N THR A 31 -9.19 -12.12 33.68
CA THR A 31 -9.51 -10.74 33.25
C THR A 31 -8.82 -9.69 34.11
N THR A 32 -8.71 -9.90 35.40
CA THR A 32 -8.03 -8.98 36.32
C THR A 32 -6.51 -8.99 36.11
N GLU A 33 -5.94 -10.18 35.94
CA GLU A 33 -4.50 -10.39 35.64
C GLU A 33 -4.13 -9.75 34.29
N GLN A 34 -4.96 -9.91 33.26
CA GLN A 34 -4.78 -9.29 31.95
C GLN A 34 -4.80 -7.76 32.08
N THR A 35 -5.75 -7.20 32.80
CA THR A 35 -5.87 -5.74 33.00
C THR A 35 -4.62 -5.17 33.69
N ALA A 36 -4.08 -5.89 34.69
CA ALA A 36 -2.86 -5.47 35.39
C ALA A 36 -1.64 -5.54 34.46
N ALA A 37 -1.48 -6.64 33.70
CA ALA A 37 -0.40 -6.81 32.75
C ALA A 37 -0.44 -5.73 31.65
N ASP A 38 -1.62 -5.43 31.12
CA ASP A 38 -1.84 -4.37 30.13
C ASP A 38 -1.51 -2.98 30.72
N GLY A 39 -1.83 -2.74 31.97
CA GLY A 39 -1.44 -1.53 32.69
C GLY A 39 0.08 -1.35 32.75
N TYR A 40 0.81 -2.37 33.15
CA TYR A 40 2.28 -2.34 33.16
C TYR A 40 2.87 -2.15 31.76
N TYR A 41 2.33 -2.84 30.77
CA TYR A 41 2.76 -2.73 29.38
C TYR A 41 2.59 -1.33 28.82
N ASN A 42 1.41 -0.74 29.02
CA ASN A 42 1.08 0.61 28.56
C ASN A 42 1.92 1.69 29.27
N ALA A 43 2.25 1.46 30.55
CA ALA A 43 3.16 2.30 31.30
C ALA A 43 4.65 2.08 30.96
N LYS A 44 4.98 1.09 30.09
CA LYS A 44 6.34 0.63 29.78
C LYS A 44 7.13 0.19 31.01
N ASP A 45 6.44 -0.24 32.07
CA ASP A 45 7.06 -0.85 33.26
C ASP A 45 7.41 -2.31 32.94
N TRP A 46 8.48 -2.46 32.14
CA TRP A 46 8.89 -3.75 31.59
C TRP A 46 9.27 -4.77 32.67
N GLN A 47 9.78 -4.30 33.81
CA GLN A 47 10.14 -5.15 34.93
C GLN A 47 8.90 -5.85 35.54
N LYS A 48 7.74 -5.18 35.56
CA LYS A 48 6.48 -5.77 36.01
C LYS A 48 5.71 -6.45 34.88
N ALA A 49 5.79 -5.91 33.68
CA ALA A 49 5.08 -6.46 32.53
C ALA A 49 5.61 -7.86 32.17
N ALA A 50 6.94 -8.10 32.20
CA ALA A 50 7.52 -9.36 31.80
C ALA A 50 6.99 -10.56 32.61
N PRO A 51 7.04 -10.59 33.95
CA PRO A 51 6.47 -11.70 34.73
C PRO A 51 4.95 -11.80 34.59
N ALA A 52 4.23 -10.68 34.51
CA ALA A 52 2.78 -10.72 34.34
C ALA A 52 2.34 -11.37 33.03
N TYR A 53 3.00 -11.06 31.91
CA TYR A 53 2.71 -11.73 30.63
C TYR A 53 3.27 -13.16 30.56
N GLU A 54 4.35 -13.49 31.30
CA GLU A 54 4.80 -14.86 31.43
C GLU A 54 3.69 -15.75 32.01
N ASP A 55 3.05 -15.30 33.10
CA ASP A 55 1.97 -16.03 33.76
C ASP A 55 0.76 -16.18 32.83
N LEU A 56 0.37 -15.11 32.11
CA LEU A 56 -0.72 -15.14 31.13
C LEU A 56 -0.42 -16.11 29.98
N ALA A 57 0.78 -16.05 29.39
CA ALA A 57 1.18 -16.93 28.30
C ALA A 57 1.23 -18.40 28.73
N LYS A 58 1.63 -18.69 29.98
CA LYS A 58 1.60 -20.05 30.54
C LYS A 58 0.15 -20.50 30.85
N ALA A 59 -0.71 -19.61 31.31
CA ALA A 59 -2.11 -19.91 31.58
C ALA A 59 -2.93 -20.14 30.31
N ASN A 60 -2.61 -19.44 29.21
CA ASN A 60 -3.23 -19.60 27.89
C ASN A 60 -2.15 -19.72 26.79
N PRO A 61 -1.53 -20.89 26.62
CA PRO A 61 -0.40 -21.07 25.69
C PRO A 61 -0.74 -20.87 24.20
N THR A 62 -2.01 -20.77 23.87
CA THR A 62 -2.52 -20.56 22.49
C THR A 62 -2.78 -19.09 22.17
N ASN A 63 -2.66 -18.16 23.13
CA ASN A 63 -2.82 -16.72 22.91
C ASN A 63 -1.52 -16.10 22.39
N GLY A 64 -1.41 -15.93 21.07
CA GLY A 64 -0.22 -15.34 20.43
C GLY A 64 0.06 -13.90 20.88
N GLN A 65 -0.98 -13.13 21.29
CA GLN A 65 -0.81 -11.77 21.77
C GLN A 65 -0.05 -11.69 23.10
N ASP A 66 -0.33 -12.61 24.03
CA ASP A 66 0.35 -12.63 25.34
C ASP A 66 1.83 -13.00 25.13
N TRP A 67 2.12 -13.98 24.27
CA TRP A 67 3.49 -14.31 23.89
C TRP A 67 4.21 -13.11 23.27
N TYR A 68 3.58 -12.41 22.34
CA TYR A 68 4.17 -11.21 21.73
C TYR A 68 4.47 -10.12 22.75
N ARG A 69 3.52 -9.79 23.63
CA ARG A 69 3.68 -8.77 24.66
C ARG A 69 4.71 -9.16 25.71
N TRP A 70 4.78 -10.44 26.06
CA TRP A 70 5.86 -10.96 26.90
C TRP A 70 7.21 -10.72 26.23
N GLY A 71 7.39 -11.08 24.97
CA GLY A 71 8.60 -10.78 24.20
C GLY A 71 8.97 -9.31 24.19
N VAL A 72 7.98 -8.39 24.02
CA VAL A 72 8.24 -6.95 24.07
C VAL A 72 8.73 -6.51 25.45
N ALA A 73 8.14 -7.01 26.53
CA ALA A 73 8.57 -6.71 27.88
C ALA A 73 9.99 -7.25 28.18
N LEU A 74 10.29 -8.48 27.74
CA LEU A 74 11.63 -9.07 27.83
C LEU A 74 12.69 -8.26 27.09
N ALA A 75 12.38 -7.81 25.86
CA ALA A 75 13.26 -6.92 25.11
C ALA A 75 13.49 -5.58 25.84
N GLY A 76 12.45 -5.05 26.46
CA GLY A 76 12.50 -3.82 27.26
C GLY A 76 13.43 -3.90 28.49
N ILE A 77 13.66 -5.11 29.01
CA ILE A 77 14.63 -5.36 30.10
C ILE A 77 15.95 -5.99 29.60
N GLY A 78 16.20 -5.98 28.30
CA GLY A 78 17.44 -6.44 27.68
C GLY A 78 17.57 -7.96 27.51
N GLN A 79 16.50 -8.74 27.75
CA GLN A 79 16.51 -10.20 27.59
C GLN A 79 16.15 -10.58 26.14
N TYR A 80 16.97 -10.14 25.17
CA TYR A 80 16.67 -10.22 23.73
C TYR A 80 16.50 -11.66 23.23
N GLN A 81 17.34 -12.61 23.66
CA GLN A 81 17.25 -14.00 23.23
C GLN A 81 15.88 -14.62 23.60
N LYS A 82 15.45 -14.44 24.86
CA LYS A 82 14.12 -14.92 25.30
C LYS A 82 12.98 -14.18 24.60
N ALA A 83 13.17 -12.88 24.32
CA ALA A 83 12.19 -12.12 23.56
C ALA A 83 11.96 -12.71 22.17
N ILE A 84 13.05 -13.13 21.48
CA ILE A 84 12.96 -13.77 20.16
C ILE A 84 12.15 -15.06 20.25
N GLU A 85 12.42 -15.93 21.24
CA GLU A 85 11.65 -17.17 21.46
C GLU A 85 10.16 -16.91 21.64
N CYS A 86 9.81 -15.85 22.39
CA CYS A 86 8.42 -15.42 22.57
C CYS A 86 7.81 -14.90 21.25
N TYR A 87 8.55 -14.14 20.44
CA TYR A 87 8.08 -13.66 19.13
C TYR A 87 7.87 -14.83 18.16
N GLU A 88 8.79 -15.79 18.10
CA GLU A 88 8.65 -16.98 17.28
C GLU A 88 7.42 -17.81 17.69
N LYS A 89 7.20 -17.97 19.00
CA LYS A 89 5.99 -18.62 19.50
C LYS A 89 4.72 -17.86 19.12
N ALA A 90 4.70 -16.54 19.25
CA ALA A 90 3.57 -15.71 18.81
C ALA A 90 3.29 -15.88 17.31
N GLY A 91 4.32 -15.86 16.47
CA GLY A 91 4.23 -16.08 15.03
C GLY A 91 3.66 -17.45 14.69
N SER A 92 4.12 -18.53 15.38
CA SER A 92 3.61 -19.88 15.19
C SER A 92 2.11 -20.04 15.57
N LEU A 93 1.60 -19.11 16.38
CA LEU A 93 0.20 -19.02 16.78
C LEU A 93 -0.63 -18.06 15.89
N GLY A 94 -0.05 -17.56 14.78
CA GLY A 94 -0.75 -16.70 13.84
C GLY A 94 -0.80 -15.23 14.24
N PHE A 95 0.05 -14.78 15.17
CA PHE A 95 0.15 -13.35 15.46
C PHE A 95 0.75 -12.59 14.27
N HIS A 96 0.46 -11.29 14.13
CA HIS A 96 0.84 -10.44 13.01
C HIS A 96 2.30 -10.61 12.56
N GLN A 97 2.50 -11.20 11.40
CA GLN A 97 3.83 -11.57 10.88
C GLN A 97 4.81 -10.39 10.84
N PHE A 98 4.38 -9.23 10.34
CA PHE A 98 5.23 -8.03 10.33
C PHE A 98 5.72 -7.67 11.74
N SER A 99 4.83 -7.63 12.72
CA SER A 99 5.18 -7.27 14.11
C SER A 99 6.20 -8.24 14.71
N VAL A 100 6.03 -9.52 14.44
CA VAL A 100 6.96 -10.58 14.89
C VAL A 100 8.33 -10.38 14.25
N LEU A 101 8.39 -10.29 12.92
CA LEU A 101 9.65 -10.15 12.18
C LEU A 101 10.38 -8.85 12.55
N PHE A 102 9.65 -7.73 12.62
CA PHE A 102 10.21 -6.44 12.96
C PHE A 102 10.83 -6.42 14.36
N ARG A 103 10.13 -6.95 15.38
CA ARG A 103 10.65 -7.06 16.73
C ARG A 103 11.84 -8.02 16.82
N THR A 104 11.81 -9.11 16.05
CA THR A 104 12.93 -10.07 15.99
C THR A 104 14.16 -9.43 15.34
N ALA A 105 14.01 -8.67 14.25
CA ALA A 105 15.10 -7.92 13.62
C ALA A 105 15.76 -6.95 14.61
N LYS A 106 14.94 -6.18 15.34
CA LYS A 106 15.39 -5.25 16.37
C LYS A 106 16.17 -5.96 17.49
N ALA A 107 15.66 -7.08 17.97
CA ALA A 107 16.32 -7.86 19.03
C ALA A 107 17.69 -8.35 18.56
N TYR A 108 17.81 -8.87 17.32
CA TYR A 108 19.10 -9.25 16.74
C TYR A 108 20.05 -8.06 16.57
N ALA A 109 19.55 -6.91 16.11
CA ALA A 109 20.36 -5.69 15.99
C ALA A 109 20.92 -5.25 17.35
N ARG A 110 20.12 -5.29 18.41
CA ARG A 110 20.53 -5.00 19.80
C ARG A 110 21.54 -6.00 20.34
N MET A 111 21.50 -7.27 19.91
CA MET A 111 22.48 -8.29 20.25
C MET A 111 23.78 -8.18 19.43
N GLY A 112 23.82 -7.34 18.39
CA GLY A 112 24.93 -7.22 17.45
C GLY A 112 24.97 -8.35 16.40
N ASP A 113 23.96 -9.22 16.34
CA ASP A 113 23.83 -10.26 15.31
C ASP A 113 23.26 -9.67 14.02
N ARG A 114 24.13 -8.96 13.28
CA ARG A 114 23.74 -8.25 12.06
C ARG A 114 23.17 -9.18 11.00
N GLU A 115 23.75 -10.37 10.84
CA GLU A 115 23.31 -11.32 9.81
C GLU A 115 21.86 -11.74 10.02
N LYS A 116 21.48 -12.08 11.25
CA LYS A 116 20.10 -12.45 11.54
C LYS A 116 19.15 -11.25 11.52
N ALA A 117 19.62 -10.05 11.89
CA ALA A 117 18.82 -8.84 11.78
C ALA A 117 18.45 -8.57 10.31
N PHE A 118 19.43 -8.59 9.39
CA PHE A 118 19.17 -8.41 7.95
C PHE A 118 18.31 -9.53 7.37
N ALA A 119 18.52 -10.78 7.76
CA ALA A 119 17.66 -11.88 7.31
C ALA A 119 16.17 -11.62 7.66
N LYS A 120 15.88 -11.05 8.83
CA LYS A 120 14.50 -10.69 9.22
C LYS A 120 13.98 -9.46 8.49
N LEU A 121 14.81 -8.48 8.17
CA LEU A 121 14.44 -7.36 7.30
C LEU A 121 14.13 -7.85 5.88
N ASP A 122 14.94 -8.73 5.33
CA ASP A 122 14.68 -9.36 4.02
C ASP A 122 13.34 -10.11 3.99
N GLU A 123 13.02 -10.86 5.05
CA GLU A 123 11.72 -11.54 5.17
C GLU A 123 10.55 -10.53 5.12
N ILE A 124 10.66 -9.39 5.81
CA ILE A 124 9.66 -8.31 5.78
C ILE A 124 9.54 -7.74 4.37
N LEU A 125 10.67 -7.36 3.77
CA LEU A 125 10.70 -6.68 2.47
C LEU A 125 10.18 -7.57 1.33
N ASN A 126 10.39 -8.89 1.43
CA ASN A 126 9.87 -9.86 0.46
C ASN A 126 8.34 -10.04 0.53
N THR A 127 7.68 -9.55 1.60
CA THR A 127 6.20 -9.46 1.62
C THR A 127 5.65 -8.25 0.86
N GLY A 128 6.50 -7.39 0.30
CA GLY A 128 6.11 -6.14 -0.33
C GLY A 128 5.93 -4.97 0.66
N TYR A 129 6.46 -5.09 1.88
CA TYR A 129 6.29 -4.06 2.90
C TYR A 129 7.18 -2.84 2.66
N GLY A 130 6.62 -1.64 2.87
CA GLY A 130 7.23 -0.31 2.89
C GLY A 130 6.39 0.65 3.73
N PRO A 131 6.78 1.90 3.90
CA PRO A 131 7.98 2.60 3.41
C PRO A 131 9.22 2.39 4.29
N GLY A 132 10.40 2.76 3.77
CA GLY A 132 11.69 2.66 4.45
C GLY A 132 11.82 3.51 5.71
N GLU A 133 11.04 4.57 5.84
CA GLU A 133 11.01 5.46 7.01
C GLU A 133 10.78 4.69 8.33
N ILE A 134 9.96 3.64 8.32
CA ILE A 134 9.69 2.81 9.50
C ILE A 134 10.97 2.17 10.02
N PHE A 135 11.90 1.80 9.13
CA PHE A 135 13.18 1.21 9.51
C PHE A 135 14.21 2.29 9.87
N SER A 136 14.29 3.38 9.10
CA SER A 136 15.25 4.46 9.30
C SER A 136 14.95 5.35 10.51
N SER A 137 13.71 5.37 11.01
CA SER A 137 13.32 6.09 12.22
C SER A 137 13.48 5.26 13.50
N ASP A 138 13.68 3.94 13.40
CA ASP A 138 13.76 3.06 14.57
C ASP A 138 15.18 3.02 15.17
N PRO A 139 15.34 3.41 16.46
CA PRO A 139 16.66 3.53 17.07
C PRO A 139 17.42 2.20 17.21
N ASP A 140 16.73 1.06 17.26
CA ASP A 140 17.38 -0.24 17.35
C ASP A 140 17.91 -0.68 15.99
N LEU A 141 17.17 -0.36 14.90
CA LEU A 141 17.62 -0.66 13.53
C LEU A 141 18.70 0.31 13.05
N LEU A 142 18.74 1.54 13.56
CA LEU A 142 19.84 2.48 13.28
C LEU A 142 21.22 1.97 13.73
N LEU A 143 21.30 0.92 14.56
CA LEU A 143 22.55 0.21 14.86
C LEU A 143 23.14 -0.50 13.62
N LEU A 144 22.33 -0.67 12.56
CA LEU A 144 22.74 -1.28 11.28
C LEU A 144 23.17 -0.25 10.23
N LYS A 145 23.01 1.06 10.49
CA LYS A 145 23.15 2.16 9.50
C LYS A 145 24.50 2.19 8.75
N ASP A 146 25.58 1.71 9.39
CA ASP A 146 26.92 1.70 8.81
C ASP A 146 27.16 0.51 7.87
N ASP A 147 26.19 -0.40 7.75
CA ASP A 147 26.23 -1.52 6.82
C ASP A 147 25.52 -1.11 5.52
N THR A 148 26.19 -1.31 4.39
CA THR A 148 25.65 -0.93 3.07
C THR A 148 24.34 -1.66 2.71
N ARG A 149 24.06 -2.79 3.34
CA ARG A 149 22.80 -3.52 3.18
C ARG A 149 21.61 -2.71 3.70
N PHE A 150 21.79 -1.97 4.80
CA PHE A 150 20.71 -1.18 5.38
C PHE A 150 20.18 -0.12 4.40
N ALA A 151 21.08 0.58 3.69
CA ALA A 151 20.67 1.54 2.66
C ALA A 151 19.90 0.87 1.51
N LYS A 152 20.31 -0.35 1.10
CA LYS A 152 19.60 -1.13 0.07
C LYS A 152 18.23 -1.59 0.55
N ASP A 153 18.09 -1.96 1.83
CA ASP A 153 16.83 -2.36 2.42
C ASP A 153 15.84 -1.19 2.49
N LEU A 154 16.33 0.02 2.83
CA LEU A 154 15.52 1.23 2.80
C LEU A 154 15.03 1.54 1.38
N ASP A 155 15.92 1.47 0.39
CA ASP A 155 15.57 1.67 -1.02
C ASP A 155 14.52 0.65 -1.50
N LYS A 156 14.71 -0.64 -1.17
CA LYS A 156 13.75 -1.69 -1.48
C LYS A 156 12.39 -1.47 -0.80
N ALA A 157 12.38 -1.01 0.47
CA ALA A 157 11.17 -0.67 1.19
C ALA A 157 10.40 0.49 0.52
N ASP A 158 11.13 1.52 0.06
CA ASP A 158 10.53 2.65 -0.66
C ASP A 158 9.99 2.23 -2.03
N HIS A 159 10.69 1.36 -2.75
CA HIS A 159 10.17 0.76 -3.99
C HIS A 159 8.88 -0.03 -3.76
N ASN A 160 8.79 -0.77 -2.66
CA ASN A 160 7.58 -1.49 -2.27
C ASN A 160 6.41 -0.54 -1.97
N ALA A 161 6.69 0.56 -1.25
CA ALA A 161 5.68 1.53 -0.83
C ALA A 161 5.16 2.41 -1.98
N PHE A 162 6.07 2.77 -2.90
CA PHE A 162 5.81 3.73 -3.95
C PHE A 162 6.13 3.17 -5.36
N PRO A 163 5.48 2.06 -5.76
CA PRO A 163 5.81 1.38 -7.01
C PRO A 163 5.69 2.31 -8.23
N CYS A 164 4.71 3.21 -8.24
CA CYS A 164 4.50 4.14 -9.34
C CYS A 164 5.64 5.15 -9.51
N LYS A 165 6.35 5.45 -8.44
CA LYS A 165 7.49 6.36 -8.46
C LYS A 165 8.76 5.72 -9.01
N TYR A 166 8.92 4.42 -8.80
CA TYR A 166 10.17 3.71 -9.08
C TYR A 166 10.08 2.74 -10.28
N SER A 167 8.90 2.15 -10.54
CA SER A 167 8.75 1.19 -11.65
C SER A 167 8.73 1.90 -13.02
N PRO A 168 9.53 1.44 -14.00
CA PRO A 168 9.65 2.08 -15.31
C PRO A 168 8.34 2.22 -16.06
N GLU A 169 7.41 1.29 -15.87
CA GLU A 169 6.12 1.28 -16.55
C GLU A 169 5.28 2.52 -16.22
N TYR A 170 5.32 2.97 -14.96
CA TYR A 170 4.61 4.17 -14.52
C TYR A 170 5.29 5.47 -14.99
N ARG A 171 6.52 5.38 -15.51
CA ARG A 171 7.30 6.52 -16.01
C ARG A 171 7.12 6.75 -17.51
N GLN A 172 6.45 5.82 -18.19
CA GLN A 172 6.32 5.82 -19.66
C GLN A 172 5.63 7.06 -20.22
N PHE A 173 4.77 7.75 -19.44
CA PHE A 173 4.05 8.94 -19.86
C PHE A 173 4.60 10.24 -19.26
N ASP A 174 5.75 10.20 -18.59
CA ASP A 174 6.40 11.36 -17.97
C ASP A 174 6.78 12.45 -18.97
N PHE A 175 7.00 12.10 -20.22
CA PHE A 175 7.34 13.07 -21.26
C PHE A 175 6.26 14.12 -21.48
N TRP A 176 5.02 13.84 -21.07
CA TRP A 176 3.90 14.76 -21.18
C TRP A 176 3.71 15.65 -19.94
N VAL A 177 4.36 15.34 -18.83
CA VAL A 177 4.26 16.15 -17.58
C VAL A 177 4.81 17.54 -17.78
N GLY A 178 4.06 18.58 -17.36
CA GLY A 178 4.49 19.99 -17.43
C GLY A 178 3.37 20.97 -17.77
N GLU A 179 3.76 22.21 -18.02
CA GLU A 179 2.87 23.31 -18.43
C GLU A 179 3.01 23.56 -19.93
N TRP A 180 1.87 23.62 -20.63
CA TRP A 180 1.85 23.61 -22.08
C TRP A 180 0.96 24.71 -22.67
N THR A 181 1.47 25.35 -23.75
CA THR A 181 0.63 26.07 -24.71
C THR A 181 0.34 25.12 -25.85
N VAL A 182 -0.93 24.99 -26.23
CA VAL A 182 -1.35 24.01 -27.24
C VAL A 182 -1.82 24.73 -28.50
N LYS A 183 -1.24 24.34 -29.63
CA LYS A 183 -1.56 24.91 -30.96
C LYS A 183 -2.12 23.84 -31.89
N GLN A 184 -2.86 24.26 -32.91
CA GLN A 184 -3.17 23.41 -34.06
C GLN A 184 -1.85 23.03 -34.75
N THR A 185 -1.61 21.74 -35.00
CA THR A 185 -0.40 21.28 -35.67
C THR A 185 -0.25 21.91 -37.05
N GLY A 186 0.93 22.44 -37.34
CA GLY A 186 1.23 23.12 -38.58
C GLY A 186 0.66 24.54 -38.70
N ALA A 187 0.09 25.11 -37.62
CA ALA A 187 -0.43 26.48 -37.59
C ALA A 187 -0.05 27.19 -36.29
N ASP A 188 -0.04 28.55 -36.34
CA ASP A 188 0.23 29.36 -35.14
C ASP A 188 -1.01 29.55 -34.23
N GLN A 189 -2.13 28.98 -34.60
CA GLN A 189 -3.37 29.10 -33.87
C GLN A 189 -3.28 28.39 -32.51
N VAL A 190 -3.35 29.14 -31.41
CA VAL A 190 -3.48 28.60 -30.06
C VAL A 190 -4.89 28.07 -29.87
N VAL A 191 -5.02 26.78 -29.52
CA VAL A 191 -6.30 26.10 -29.27
C VAL A 191 -6.59 25.96 -27.79
N GLY A 192 -5.59 26.11 -26.93
CA GLY A 192 -5.75 26.05 -25.48
C GLY A 192 -4.43 25.97 -24.72
N SER A 193 -4.54 25.59 -23.47
CA SER A 193 -3.40 25.29 -22.59
C SER A 193 -3.71 24.07 -21.73
N SER A 194 -2.66 23.39 -21.30
CA SER A 194 -2.78 22.23 -20.43
C SER A 194 -1.72 22.25 -19.36
N SER A 195 -2.12 21.89 -18.13
CA SER A 195 -1.23 21.62 -17.01
C SER A 195 -1.30 20.14 -16.71
N ILE A 196 -0.18 19.45 -16.87
CA ILE A 196 -0.08 18.00 -16.67
C ILE A 196 0.79 17.73 -15.45
N GLN A 197 0.21 17.06 -14.44
CA GLN A 197 0.81 16.85 -13.14
C GLN A 197 0.80 15.37 -12.76
N LYS A 198 1.81 14.95 -12.01
CA LYS A 198 1.76 13.66 -11.32
C LYS A 198 1.14 13.84 -9.94
N ILE A 199 0.18 12.99 -9.61
CA ILE A 199 -0.52 12.97 -8.32
C ILE A 199 -0.55 11.55 -7.75
N LEU A 200 -0.97 11.40 -6.47
CA LEU A 200 -1.09 10.11 -5.78
C LEU A 200 0.22 9.30 -5.84
N ASP A 201 1.29 9.90 -5.33
CA ASP A 201 2.64 9.29 -5.33
C ASP A 201 3.10 8.84 -6.72
N ASP A 202 2.88 9.69 -7.72
CA ASP A 202 3.23 9.49 -9.13
C ASP A 202 2.42 8.38 -9.85
N CYS A 203 1.36 7.84 -9.22
CA CYS A 203 0.54 6.79 -9.84
C CYS A 203 -0.39 7.30 -10.94
N VAL A 204 -0.70 8.59 -10.94
CA VAL A 204 -1.63 9.18 -11.91
C VAL A 204 -0.99 10.39 -12.58
N VAL A 205 -1.04 10.43 -13.90
CA VAL A 205 -0.77 11.62 -14.70
C VAL A 205 -2.10 12.33 -14.94
N LEU A 206 -2.30 13.46 -14.25
CA LEU A 206 -3.51 14.28 -14.32
C LEU A 206 -3.32 15.42 -15.30
N GLU A 207 -4.18 15.52 -16.30
CA GLU A 207 -4.31 16.69 -17.16
C GLU A 207 -5.38 17.64 -16.65
N ASN A 208 -5.08 18.94 -16.68
CA ASN A 208 -6.02 20.04 -16.54
C ASN A 208 -6.01 20.86 -17.84
N TRP A 209 -6.98 20.61 -18.70
CA TRP A 209 -7.14 21.27 -19.99
C TRP A 209 -7.99 22.54 -19.88
N THR A 210 -7.58 23.58 -20.58
CA THR A 210 -8.38 24.80 -20.81
C THR A 210 -8.33 25.15 -22.29
N GLY A 211 -9.46 25.02 -22.96
CA GLY A 211 -9.61 25.37 -24.38
C GLY A 211 -9.71 26.88 -24.60
N GLY A 212 -9.27 27.35 -25.75
CA GLY A 212 -9.27 28.76 -26.12
C GLY A 212 -10.66 29.42 -26.18
N ARG A 213 -11.73 28.62 -26.15
CA ARG A 213 -13.12 29.09 -26.10
C ARG A 213 -13.76 28.96 -24.72
N GLY A 214 -12.93 28.66 -23.68
CA GLY A 214 -13.39 28.56 -22.29
C GLY A 214 -13.95 27.18 -21.90
N ASN A 215 -13.99 26.19 -22.78
CA ASN A 215 -14.28 24.81 -22.41
C ASN A 215 -13.11 24.25 -21.61
N THR A 216 -13.42 23.46 -20.58
CA THR A 216 -12.41 22.83 -19.74
C THR A 216 -12.59 21.32 -19.69
N GLY A 217 -11.52 20.60 -19.39
CA GLY A 217 -11.58 19.16 -19.24
C GLY A 217 -10.46 18.66 -18.36
N LYS A 218 -10.58 17.40 -17.96
CA LYS A 218 -9.55 16.69 -17.20
C LYS A 218 -9.40 15.28 -17.74
N SER A 219 -8.16 14.78 -17.75
CA SER A 219 -7.92 13.36 -17.94
C SER A 219 -7.12 12.80 -16.79
N PHE A 220 -7.50 11.61 -16.35
CA PHE A 220 -6.74 10.78 -15.43
C PHE A 220 -6.09 9.67 -16.24
N ASN A 221 -4.77 9.62 -16.23
CA ASN A 221 -4.00 8.61 -16.93
C ASN A 221 -3.30 7.74 -15.89
N ILE A 222 -3.56 6.44 -15.92
CA ILE A 222 -3.04 5.47 -14.96
C ILE A 222 -2.53 4.23 -15.66
N TYR A 223 -1.42 3.67 -15.19
CA TYR A 223 -0.95 2.37 -15.63
C TYR A 223 -1.57 1.27 -14.75
N ASP A 224 -2.34 0.36 -15.35
CA ASP A 224 -2.86 -0.82 -14.66
C ASP A 224 -1.84 -1.97 -14.77
N SER A 225 -1.22 -2.30 -13.65
CA SER A 225 -0.22 -3.37 -13.55
C SER A 225 -0.79 -4.78 -13.80
N ASN A 226 -2.11 -4.98 -13.67
CA ASN A 226 -2.75 -6.27 -13.91
C ASN A 226 -2.94 -6.51 -15.41
N THR A 227 -3.45 -5.51 -16.13
CA THR A 227 -3.66 -5.58 -17.58
C THR A 227 -2.43 -5.18 -18.38
N LYS A 228 -1.43 -4.55 -17.72
CA LYS A 228 -0.22 -3.96 -18.33
C LYS A 228 -0.55 -2.92 -19.40
N LYS A 229 -1.59 -2.16 -19.16
CA LYS A 229 -2.06 -1.10 -20.06
C LYS A 229 -2.10 0.24 -19.35
N TRP A 230 -1.94 1.30 -20.12
CA TRP A 230 -2.32 2.64 -19.74
C TRP A 230 -3.81 2.84 -19.99
N GLU A 231 -4.50 3.46 -19.05
CA GLU A 231 -5.91 3.82 -19.13
C GLU A 231 -6.05 5.32 -18.97
N GLN A 232 -6.84 5.95 -19.85
CA GLN A 232 -7.17 7.37 -19.76
C GLN A 232 -8.66 7.53 -19.59
N TYR A 233 -9.09 8.24 -18.57
CA TYR A 233 -10.46 8.67 -18.39
C TYR A 233 -10.55 10.18 -18.60
N TRP A 234 -11.13 10.60 -19.73
CA TRP A 234 -11.38 11.99 -20.06
C TRP A 234 -12.78 12.41 -19.66
N VAL A 235 -12.92 13.63 -19.10
CA VAL A 235 -14.18 14.30 -18.81
C VAL A 235 -14.07 15.79 -19.17
N ASP A 236 -15.18 16.40 -19.60
CA ASP A 236 -15.20 17.82 -19.96
C ASP A 236 -16.40 18.58 -19.38
N SER A 237 -16.34 19.92 -19.47
CA SER A 237 -17.36 20.84 -18.96
C SER A 237 -18.69 20.78 -19.71
N ASN A 238 -18.78 20.05 -20.83
CA ASN A 238 -20.03 19.82 -21.57
C ASN A 238 -20.70 18.49 -21.19
N GLY A 239 -20.13 17.77 -20.19
CA GLY A 239 -20.61 16.44 -19.77
C GLY A 239 -20.12 15.30 -20.65
N GLY A 240 -19.17 15.56 -21.54
CA GLY A 240 -18.48 14.54 -22.34
C GLY A 240 -17.59 13.65 -21.46
N ARG A 241 -17.49 12.37 -21.84
CA ARG A 241 -16.59 11.41 -21.21
C ARG A 241 -16.13 10.37 -22.22
N ILE A 242 -14.85 9.99 -22.13
CA ILE A 242 -14.29 8.92 -22.97
C ILE A 242 -13.33 8.11 -22.11
N PHE A 243 -13.39 6.79 -22.24
CA PHE A 243 -12.44 5.88 -21.63
C PHE A 243 -11.57 5.28 -22.73
N PHE A 244 -10.27 5.51 -22.62
CA PHE A 244 -9.27 4.95 -23.53
C PHE A 244 -8.45 3.90 -22.81
N SER A 245 -7.98 2.88 -23.56
CA SER A 245 -7.03 1.88 -23.08
C SER A 245 -5.96 1.68 -24.14
N GLY A 246 -4.70 1.55 -23.72
CA GLY A 246 -3.58 1.48 -24.66
C GLY A 246 -2.25 1.14 -24.02
N HIS A 247 -1.17 1.45 -24.71
CA HIS A 247 0.19 1.16 -24.29
C HIS A 247 1.21 2.08 -24.95
N LEU A 248 2.41 2.13 -24.39
CA LEU A 248 3.54 2.78 -25.04
C LEU A 248 4.05 1.90 -26.20
N ASN A 249 4.08 2.45 -27.41
CA ASN A 249 4.63 1.81 -28.60
C ASN A 249 5.83 2.65 -29.10
N GLY A 250 7.05 2.19 -28.85
CA GLY A 250 8.24 2.98 -29.10
C GLY A 250 8.25 4.24 -28.19
N THR A 251 8.13 5.41 -28.81
CA THR A 251 8.04 6.71 -28.10
C THR A 251 6.62 7.31 -28.13
N THR A 252 5.64 6.56 -28.58
CA THR A 252 4.24 7.01 -28.74
C THR A 252 3.35 6.31 -27.73
N MET A 253 2.62 7.09 -26.93
CA MET A 253 1.52 6.55 -26.13
C MET A 253 0.32 6.39 -27.06
N ASP A 254 -0.18 5.17 -27.19
CA ASP A 254 -1.12 4.72 -28.21
C ASP A 254 -2.38 4.16 -27.56
N TYR A 255 -3.52 4.84 -27.74
CA TYR A 255 -4.77 4.58 -27.04
C TYR A 255 -5.93 4.30 -28.02
N TYR A 256 -6.82 3.41 -27.61
CA TYR A 256 -8.08 3.14 -28.32
C TYR A 256 -9.27 3.25 -27.38
N ALA A 257 -10.40 3.70 -27.92
CA ALA A 257 -11.69 3.72 -27.24
C ALA A 257 -12.81 3.33 -28.20
N ASP A 258 -13.66 2.41 -27.77
CA ASP A 258 -14.94 2.19 -28.43
C ASP A 258 -15.98 3.09 -27.77
N THR A 259 -16.70 3.87 -28.57
CA THR A 259 -17.72 4.83 -28.12
C THR A 259 -19.06 4.54 -28.77
N ASP A 260 -20.14 4.83 -28.05
CA ASP A 260 -21.50 4.82 -28.58
C ASP A 260 -22.15 6.18 -28.26
N GLU A 261 -22.39 6.95 -29.30
CA GLU A 261 -22.97 8.25 -29.21
C GLU A 261 -24.38 8.24 -29.87
N ASN A 262 -25.43 8.09 -29.06
CA ASN A 262 -26.81 8.01 -29.52
C ASN A 262 -27.06 6.84 -30.53
N GLY A 263 -26.45 5.66 -30.25
CA GLY A 263 -26.58 4.48 -31.11
C GLY A 263 -25.62 4.45 -32.30
N LYS A 264 -24.76 5.45 -32.46
CA LYS A 264 -23.69 5.46 -33.45
C LYS A 264 -22.39 4.97 -32.81
N LYS A 265 -21.99 3.77 -33.17
CA LYS A 265 -20.73 3.18 -32.70
C LYS A 265 -19.56 3.76 -33.48
N ALA A 266 -18.48 4.07 -32.77
CA ALA A 266 -17.22 4.47 -33.37
C ALA A 266 -16.04 3.96 -32.53
N THR A 267 -14.92 3.71 -33.20
CA THR A 267 -13.63 3.49 -32.54
C THR A 267 -12.82 4.77 -32.68
N ARG A 268 -12.27 5.26 -31.55
CA ARG A 268 -11.32 6.37 -31.51
C ARG A 268 -9.91 5.85 -31.31
N HIS A 269 -8.97 6.47 -32.01
CA HIS A 269 -7.54 6.22 -31.87
C HIS A 269 -6.85 7.51 -31.48
N LEU A 270 -6.27 7.55 -30.28
CA LEU A 270 -5.61 8.72 -29.71
C LEU A 270 -4.14 8.42 -29.48
N GLN A 271 -3.27 9.28 -29.96
CA GLN A 271 -1.82 9.11 -29.90
C GLN A 271 -1.14 10.34 -29.31
N PHE A 272 -0.15 10.12 -28.43
CA PHE A 272 0.77 11.16 -27.96
C PHE A 272 2.18 10.81 -28.39
N PHE A 273 2.72 11.58 -29.30
CA PHE A 273 4.08 11.43 -29.80
C PHE A 273 5.04 12.26 -28.95
N ASN A 274 6.02 11.62 -28.32
CA ASN A 274 7.14 12.31 -27.69
C ASN A 274 8.08 12.82 -28.78
N VAL A 275 7.93 14.08 -29.17
CA VAL A 275 8.73 14.71 -30.20
C VAL A 275 10.07 15.19 -29.63
N GLY A 276 10.05 15.62 -28.34
CA GLY A 276 11.23 16.09 -27.64
C GLY A 276 10.87 16.65 -26.26
N PRO A 277 11.85 17.16 -25.50
CA PRO A 277 11.63 17.62 -24.12
C PRO A 277 10.62 18.77 -24.02
N ASP A 278 10.49 19.57 -25.06
CA ASP A 278 9.64 20.76 -25.09
C ASP A 278 8.46 20.64 -26.06
N GLU A 279 8.26 19.46 -26.65
CA GLU A 279 7.25 19.26 -27.68
C GLU A 279 6.60 17.89 -27.60
N VAL A 280 5.25 17.86 -27.54
CA VAL A 280 4.43 16.64 -27.63
C VAL A 280 3.34 16.88 -28.66
N ARG A 281 3.14 15.96 -29.60
CA ARG A 281 2.02 16.00 -30.53
C ARG A 281 0.93 15.05 -30.07
N GLN A 282 -0.30 15.53 -29.97
CA GLN A 282 -1.50 14.75 -29.70
C GLN A 282 -2.36 14.67 -30.96
N PHE A 283 -2.62 13.45 -31.43
CA PHE A 283 -3.38 13.19 -32.63
C PHE A 283 -4.56 12.27 -32.33
N SER A 284 -5.75 12.66 -32.74
CA SER A 284 -6.96 11.86 -32.59
C SER A 284 -7.65 11.65 -33.93
N GLN A 285 -8.08 10.43 -34.17
CA GLN A 285 -8.88 10.04 -35.32
C GLN A 285 -10.01 9.10 -34.91
N ARG A 286 -11.06 9.07 -35.73
CA ARG A 286 -12.28 8.31 -35.49
C ARG A 286 -12.64 7.46 -36.70
N SER A 287 -13.07 6.22 -36.47
CA SER A 287 -13.63 5.30 -37.45
C SER A 287 -15.06 4.93 -37.06
N GLU A 288 -15.97 4.97 -38.03
CA GLU A 288 -17.38 4.53 -37.88
C GLU A 288 -17.67 3.20 -38.59
N ASP A 289 -16.64 2.58 -39.20
CA ASP A 289 -16.77 1.36 -40.02
C ASP A 289 -15.89 0.20 -39.53
N GLY A 290 -15.52 0.24 -38.23
CA GLY A 290 -14.70 -0.81 -37.61
C GLY A 290 -13.22 -0.74 -38.00
N GLY A 291 -12.69 0.48 -38.20
CA GLY A 291 -11.25 0.70 -38.47
C GLY A 291 -10.84 0.63 -39.94
N LYS A 292 -11.80 0.55 -40.86
CA LYS A 292 -11.49 0.51 -42.32
C LYS A 292 -11.15 1.88 -42.87
N THR A 293 -11.86 2.91 -42.43
CA THR A 293 -11.58 4.32 -42.73
C THR A 293 -11.50 5.17 -41.47
N TRP A 294 -10.65 6.19 -41.53
CA TRP A 294 -10.40 7.08 -40.38
C TRP A 294 -10.54 8.53 -40.78
N SER A 295 -11.22 9.31 -39.96
CA SER A 295 -11.29 10.77 -40.06
C SER A 295 -10.58 11.42 -38.88
N VAL A 296 -9.80 12.46 -39.14
CA VAL A 296 -9.09 13.21 -38.09
C VAL A 296 -10.10 14.02 -37.30
N GLU A 297 -10.09 13.87 -35.98
CA GLU A 297 -10.87 14.67 -35.03
C GLU A 297 -10.11 15.94 -34.65
N TYR A 298 -8.83 15.80 -34.31
CA TYR A 298 -7.92 16.91 -34.06
C TYR A 298 -6.45 16.47 -34.15
N ASP A 299 -5.58 17.44 -34.37
CA ASP A 299 -4.13 17.28 -34.45
C ASP A 299 -3.51 18.50 -33.75
N PHE A 300 -3.00 18.33 -32.55
CA PHE A 300 -2.51 19.37 -31.70
C PHE A 300 -1.05 19.17 -31.35
N THR A 301 -0.31 20.28 -31.23
CA THR A 301 1.05 20.26 -30.73
C THR A 301 1.14 21.08 -29.44
N TYR A 302 1.65 20.45 -28.42
CA TYR A 302 1.92 20.98 -27.09
C TYR A 302 3.34 21.55 -27.08
N TYR A 303 3.48 22.82 -26.79
CA TYR A 303 4.77 23.52 -26.62
C TYR A 303 4.94 23.88 -25.16
N ARG A 304 6.06 23.45 -24.54
CA ARG A 304 6.34 23.67 -23.13
C ARG A 304 6.43 25.17 -22.83
N LYS A 305 5.76 25.63 -21.78
CA LYS A 305 5.88 27.00 -21.32
C LYS A 305 7.26 27.22 -20.70
N LYS A 306 7.98 28.24 -21.14
CA LYS A 306 9.28 28.60 -20.58
C LYS A 306 9.07 29.33 -19.24
N GLY A 307 9.80 28.89 -18.18
CA GLY A 307 9.80 29.57 -16.87
C GLY A 307 8.70 29.12 -15.91
N ALA A 308 8.14 27.92 -16.07
CA ALA A 308 7.23 27.28 -15.12
C ALA A 308 7.96 26.08 -14.43
N ASP A 309 9.08 26.39 -13.77
CA ASP A 309 9.77 25.43 -12.88
C ASP A 309 9.30 25.64 -11.44
#